data_942bdd83a9d023d1ea28e5233b75e288
#
_entry.id   942bdd83a9d023d1ea28e5233b75e288
#
_cell.length_a   1.000
_cell.length_b   1.000
_cell.length_c   1.000
_cell.angle_alpha   90.00
_cell.angle_beta   90.00
_cell.angle_gamma   90.00
#
_symmetry.space_group_name_H-M   'P 1'
#
loop_
_entity.id
_entity.type
_entity.pdbx_description
1 polymer ?
#
loop_
_entity_poly.entity_id
_entity_poly.type
_entity_poly.pdbx_seq_one_letter_code
_entity_poly.pdbx_strand_id
1 'polypeptide(L)'
;DVYKRQVYDLLKRGARLAIDKGKEHEFKKLGMDPDFEAEESIKRASVVIDCTPRGIGQSNKLNYYEKFTDNVRGFLAQGSEDGFGKKYARGINDSALDTNDQFIQVVSCNTHNMACITKTLALDNNPDNLLEGKYVCVRRANDLSQKDGFIPSPQVGTHNYENYGSHHAADAAGLFSTLGMDLNLFSSAMKINSQYMHVLWFNLRVKEPISLNDVKEKLHNNKHVAVTTKDLTSTVFSFGRDHGHYGRIMNQTVVVEQSLHIRNEHEISGFCFTPQDGNSIFSSIAAAEWMLYPHSYEDKIPVSYTHLTLPTNREV
;
A
#
# COMPACT_ATOMS: atom_id res chain seq x y z
N ASP A 1 1.29 -27.26 9.44
CA ASP A 1 0.78 -25.90 9.66
C ASP A 1 1.61 -24.92 8.83
N VAL A 2 0.92 -24.15 7.95
CA VAL A 2 1.55 -23.20 7.02
C VAL A 2 2.32 -22.11 7.78
N TYR A 3 1.77 -21.60 8.86
CA TYR A 3 2.44 -20.55 9.67
C TYR A 3 3.73 -21.05 10.34
N LYS A 4 3.70 -22.25 10.85
CA LYS A 4 4.91 -22.88 11.45
C LYS A 4 6.01 -23.00 10.39
N ARG A 5 5.68 -23.39 9.17
CA ARG A 5 6.64 -23.47 8.05
C ARG A 5 7.20 -22.11 7.68
N GLN A 6 6.37 -21.07 7.64
CA GLN A 6 6.82 -19.71 7.35
C GLN A 6 7.82 -19.20 8.40
N VAL A 7 7.57 -19.43 9.69
CA VAL A 7 8.53 -19.06 10.75
C VAL A 7 9.85 -19.80 10.57
N TYR A 8 9.83 -21.10 10.31
CA TYR A 8 11.06 -21.86 10.07
C TYR A 8 11.84 -21.37 8.85
N ASP A 9 11.15 -20.97 7.77
CA ASP A 9 11.81 -20.44 6.57
C ASP A 9 12.46 -19.08 6.85
N LEU A 10 11.85 -18.24 7.68
CA LEU A 10 12.45 -16.97 8.13
C LEU A 10 13.68 -17.21 9.02
N LEU A 11 13.58 -18.13 9.99
CA LEU A 11 14.69 -18.47 10.87
C LEU A 11 15.89 -19.02 10.10
N LYS A 12 15.65 -19.87 9.09
CA LYS A 12 16.71 -20.36 8.18
C LYS A 12 17.41 -19.25 7.39
N ARG A 13 16.73 -18.13 7.17
CA ARG A 13 17.29 -16.95 6.50
C ARG A 13 17.98 -15.98 7.47
N GLY A 14 18.13 -16.36 8.73
CA GLY A 14 18.81 -15.58 9.75
C GLY A 14 17.92 -14.63 10.56
N ALA A 15 16.60 -14.70 10.39
CA ALA A 15 15.69 -14.00 11.30
C ALA A 15 15.81 -14.59 12.72
N ARG A 16 15.55 -13.75 13.71
CA ARG A 16 15.51 -14.14 15.12
C ARG A 16 14.09 -14.04 15.64
N LEU A 17 13.74 -14.96 16.55
CA LEU A 17 12.40 -15.02 17.12
C LEU A 17 12.36 -14.27 18.44
N ALA A 18 11.48 -13.28 18.53
CA ALA A 18 11.13 -12.61 19.77
C ALA A 18 9.68 -12.94 20.14
N ILE A 19 9.41 -13.04 21.43
CA ILE A 19 8.09 -13.42 21.96
C ILE A 19 7.70 -12.54 23.14
N ASP A 20 6.40 -12.47 23.40
CA ASP A 20 5.92 -11.84 24.64
C ASP A 20 6.39 -12.61 25.86
N LYS A 21 6.63 -11.88 26.94
CA LYS A 21 7.07 -12.42 28.23
C LYS A 21 6.12 -13.52 28.72
N GLY A 22 6.68 -14.63 29.11
CA GLY A 22 5.93 -15.77 29.65
C GLY A 22 5.33 -16.71 28.61
N LYS A 23 5.62 -16.51 27.32
CA LYS A 23 5.17 -17.37 26.21
C LYS A 23 6.17 -18.43 25.79
N GLU A 24 7.34 -18.55 26.43
CA GLU A 24 8.44 -19.43 26.06
C GLU A 24 8.00 -20.90 26.01
N HIS A 25 7.17 -21.32 26.97
CA HIS A 25 6.69 -22.70 27.00
C HIS A 25 5.80 -23.07 25.82
N GLU A 26 4.98 -22.13 25.35
CA GLU A 26 4.09 -22.33 24.18
C GLU A 26 4.92 -22.51 22.91
N PHE A 27 5.96 -21.69 22.71
CA PHE A 27 6.84 -21.78 21.54
C PHE A 27 7.74 -23.03 21.59
N LYS A 28 8.24 -23.41 22.75
CA LYS A 28 9.00 -24.67 22.94
C LYS A 28 8.17 -25.89 22.58
N LYS A 29 6.88 -25.96 22.92
CA LYS A 29 5.97 -27.02 22.47
C LYS A 29 5.85 -27.11 20.94
N LEU A 30 6.04 -26.00 20.24
CA LEU A 30 6.06 -25.94 18.77
C LEU A 30 7.43 -26.31 18.19
N GLY A 31 8.43 -26.59 19.03
CA GLY A 31 9.81 -26.88 18.65
C GLY A 31 10.56 -25.62 18.20
N MET A 32 10.23 -24.45 18.77
CA MET A 32 10.86 -23.17 18.50
C MET A 32 11.52 -22.65 19.77
N ASP A 33 12.78 -22.22 19.66
CA ASP A 33 13.51 -21.56 20.74
C ASP A 33 13.58 -20.06 20.46
N PRO A 34 12.89 -19.23 21.25
CA PRO A 34 12.96 -17.77 21.10
C PRO A 34 14.35 -17.23 21.48
N ASP A 35 14.80 -16.22 20.74
CA ASP A 35 16.07 -15.54 20.98
C ASP A 35 15.93 -14.42 22.02
N PHE A 36 14.76 -13.75 22.05
CA PHE A 36 14.53 -12.55 22.83
C PHE A 36 13.10 -12.47 23.39
N GLU A 37 12.92 -11.67 24.44
CA GLU A 37 11.62 -11.08 24.75
C GLU A 37 11.31 -9.91 23.79
N ALA A 38 10.02 -9.63 23.54
CA ALA A 38 9.57 -8.62 22.60
C ALA A 38 10.13 -7.21 22.91
N GLU A 39 10.09 -6.77 24.17
CA GLU A 39 10.63 -5.46 24.57
C GLU A 39 12.15 -5.37 24.36
N GLU A 40 12.90 -6.44 24.65
CA GLU A 40 14.34 -6.49 24.36
C GLU A 40 14.60 -6.37 22.85
N SER A 41 13.83 -7.09 22.04
CA SER A 41 13.94 -7.03 20.59
C SER A 41 13.66 -5.63 20.04
N ILE A 42 12.62 -4.97 20.54
CA ILE A 42 12.27 -3.59 20.16
C ILE A 42 13.43 -2.65 20.51
N LYS A 43 13.94 -2.71 21.73
CA LYS A 43 15.04 -1.87 22.20
C LYS A 43 16.32 -2.00 21.35
N ARG A 44 16.55 -3.18 20.76
CA ARG A 44 17.73 -3.47 19.90
C ARG A 44 17.51 -3.12 18.44
N ALA A 45 16.27 -2.90 18.03
CA ALA A 45 15.94 -2.61 16.65
C ALA A 45 16.36 -1.17 16.26
N SER A 46 16.81 -0.98 15.04
CA SER A 46 17.01 0.36 14.48
C SER A 46 15.69 0.94 13.95
N VAL A 47 14.85 0.09 13.35
CA VAL A 47 13.49 0.41 12.88
C VAL A 47 12.56 -0.73 13.23
N VAL A 48 11.34 -0.43 13.64
CA VAL A 48 10.28 -1.40 13.92
C VAL A 48 9.20 -1.29 12.85
N ILE A 49 8.82 -2.40 12.24
CA ILE A 49 7.70 -2.48 11.28
C ILE A 49 6.59 -3.32 11.91
N ASP A 50 5.51 -2.64 12.32
CA ASP A 50 4.32 -3.26 12.87
C ASP A 50 3.40 -3.75 11.76
N CYS A 51 3.27 -5.08 11.65
CA CYS A 51 2.37 -5.75 10.70
C CYS A 51 1.20 -6.44 11.41
N THR A 52 0.84 -5.98 12.60
CA THR A 52 -0.27 -6.53 13.37
C THR A 52 -1.63 -6.14 12.75
N PRO A 53 -2.73 -6.85 13.10
CA PRO A 53 -4.06 -6.49 12.62
C PRO A 53 -4.48 -5.07 13.01
N ARG A 54 -5.39 -4.49 12.22
CA ARG A 54 -5.91 -3.13 12.42
C ARG A 54 -6.29 -2.84 13.88
N GLY A 55 -5.83 -1.71 14.40
CA GLY A 55 -6.06 -1.21 15.76
C GLY A 55 -5.04 -1.72 16.78
N ILE A 56 -4.30 -2.78 16.48
CA ILE A 56 -3.25 -3.30 17.36
C ILE A 56 -1.99 -2.44 17.27
N GLY A 57 -1.64 -1.94 16.08
CA GLY A 57 -0.50 -1.06 15.89
C GLY A 57 -0.57 0.19 16.75
N GLN A 58 -1.74 0.85 16.81
CA GLN A 58 -1.97 1.99 17.71
C GLN A 58 -1.85 1.61 19.19
N SER A 59 -2.37 0.43 19.57
CA SER A 59 -2.21 -0.08 20.93
C SER A 59 -0.74 -0.37 21.26
N ASN A 60 0.02 -0.96 20.32
CA ASN A 60 1.44 -1.21 20.48
C ASN A 60 2.24 0.08 20.61
N LYS A 61 1.88 1.12 19.85
CA LYS A 61 2.50 2.45 19.97
C LYS A 61 2.43 2.94 21.40
N LEU A 62 1.23 2.98 22.00
CA LEU A 62 1.00 3.51 23.35
C LEU A 62 1.60 2.63 24.44
N ASN A 63 1.53 1.29 24.28
CA ASN A 63 1.97 0.37 25.32
C ASN A 63 3.47 0.07 25.30
N TYR A 64 4.09 0.09 24.11
CA TYR A 64 5.47 -0.34 23.91
C TYR A 64 6.34 0.74 23.25
N TYR A 65 5.99 1.23 22.04
CA TYR A 65 6.94 1.94 21.19
C TYR A 65 7.34 3.30 21.72
N GLU A 66 6.44 4.05 22.35
CA GLU A 66 6.73 5.36 22.92
C GLU A 66 7.80 5.31 24.03
N LYS A 67 8.02 4.15 24.65
CA LYS A 67 9.08 3.94 25.65
C LYS A 67 10.48 3.82 25.05
N PHE A 68 10.59 3.61 23.75
CA PHE A 68 11.85 3.28 23.07
C PHE A 68 12.24 4.33 22.00
N THR A 69 11.62 5.49 22.00
CA THR A 69 11.90 6.57 21.03
C THR A 69 13.34 7.07 21.06
N ASP A 70 14.01 6.98 22.20
CA ASP A 70 15.43 7.34 22.34
C ASP A 70 16.38 6.29 21.74
N ASN A 71 15.92 5.04 21.56
CA ASN A 71 16.74 3.93 21.10
C ASN A 71 16.48 3.54 19.64
N VAL A 72 15.23 3.69 19.19
CA VAL A 72 14.74 3.26 17.87
C VAL A 72 14.59 4.49 16.97
N ARG A 73 15.13 4.44 15.77
CA ARG A 73 15.05 5.57 14.82
C ARG A 73 13.64 5.84 14.35
N GLY A 74 12.82 4.79 14.25
CA GLY A 74 11.42 4.97 13.87
C GLY A 74 10.60 3.69 13.87
N PHE A 75 9.29 3.92 13.82
CA PHE A 75 8.26 2.90 13.89
C PHE A 75 7.32 3.06 12.71
N LEU A 76 7.04 1.97 12.01
CA LEU A 76 6.11 1.90 10.90
C LEU A 76 4.90 1.06 11.29
N ALA A 77 3.70 1.51 10.95
CA ALA A 77 2.49 0.67 11.00
C ALA A 77 1.89 0.51 9.60
N GLN A 78 1.23 -0.61 9.37
CA GLN A 78 0.67 -0.98 8.07
C GLN A 78 -0.84 -0.73 8.00
N GLY A 79 -1.29 -0.17 6.86
CA GLY A 79 -2.71 -0.05 6.56
C GLY A 79 -3.40 1.13 7.27
N SER A 80 -4.65 0.90 7.69
CA SER A 80 -5.49 1.96 8.27
C SER A 80 -5.33 2.06 9.79
N GLU A 81 -4.10 2.33 10.25
CA GLU A 81 -3.76 2.60 11.67
C GLU A 81 -3.85 4.11 11.95
N ASP A 82 -5.06 4.66 11.87
CA ASP A 82 -5.28 6.09 12.03
C ASP A 82 -4.78 6.61 13.38
N GLY A 83 -4.02 7.73 13.34
CA GLY A 83 -3.38 8.31 14.52
C GLY A 83 -2.02 7.66 14.89
N PHE A 84 -1.56 6.62 14.21
CA PHE A 84 -0.25 6.04 14.48
C PHE A 84 0.89 7.00 14.21
N GLY A 85 0.85 7.70 13.07
CA GLY A 85 1.88 8.64 12.67
C GLY A 85 1.56 9.33 11.36
N LYS A 86 2.58 9.97 10.76
CA LYS A 86 2.46 10.62 9.46
C LYS A 86 2.09 9.59 8.39
N LYS A 87 1.02 9.85 7.65
CA LYS A 87 0.61 8.99 6.52
C LYS A 87 1.66 9.06 5.41
N TYR A 88 2.01 7.90 4.86
CA TYR A 88 3.05 7.78 3.84
C TYR A 88 2.70 6.78 2.74
N ALA A 89 3.04 7.15 1.52
CA ALA A 89 3.05 6.29 0.34
C ALA A 89 4.20 6.70 -0.59
N ARG A 90 5.05 5.74 -0.93
CA ARG A 90 6.20 5.95 -1.82
C ARG A 90 5.80 6.50 -3.18
N GLY A 91 6.48 7.55 -3.63
CA GLY A 91 6.20 8.23 -4.90
C GLY A 91 5.05 9.24 -4.83
N ILE A 92 4.32 9.29 -3.70
CA ILE A 92 3.22 10.23 -3.50
C ILE A 92 3.67 11.43 -2.68
N ASN A 93 4.12 11.20 -1.45
CA ASN A 93 4.46 12.26 -0.51
C ASN A 93 5.86 12.11 0.12
N ASP A 94 6.82 11.60 -0.63
CA ASP A 94 8.20 11.45 -0.16
C ASP A 94 8.78 12.77 0.38
N SER A 95 8.43 13.90 -0.24
CA SER A 95 8.87 15.23 0.18
C SER A 95 8.26 15.72 1.50
N ALA A 96 7.22 15.07 2.01
CA ALA A 96 6.63 15.39 3.31
C ALA A 96 7.34 14.72 4.49
N LEU A 97 8.27 13.79 4.22
CA LEU A 97 9.02 13.12 5.28
C LEU A 97 9.99 14.12 5.94
N ASP A 98 9.96 14.17 7.26
CA ASP A 98 10.81 15.02 8.09
C ASP A 98 11.62 14.17 9.08
N THR A 99 12.87 14.46 9.31
CA THR A 99 13.77 13.69 10.20
C THR A 99 13.28 13.57 11.64
N ASN A 100 12.30 14.39 12.03
CA ASN A 100 11.61 14.28 13.32
C ASN A 100 10.45 13.29 13.30
N ASP A 101 10.07 12.74 12.13
CA ASP A 101 8.98 11.78 12.01
C ASP A 101 9.42 10.38 12.48
N GLN A 102 9.24 10.11 13.75
CA GLN A 102 9.53 8.78 14.31
C GLN A 102 8.41 7.76 14.10
N PHE A 103 7.18 8.19 13.84
CA PHE A 103 6.03 7.32 13.62
C PHE A 103 5.46 7.57 12.24
N ILE A 104 5.43 6.52 11.40
CA ILE A 104 4.91 6.58 10.04
C ILE A 104 3.83 5.51 9.86
N GLN A 105 2.69 5.92 9.33
CA GLN A 105 1.63 5.04 8.88
C GLN A 105 1.77 4.82 7.36
N VAL A 106 2.19 3.64 6.96
CA VAL A 106 2.13 3.22 5.55
C VAL A 106 0.67 2.93 5.21
N VAL A 107 0.07 3.74 4.35
CA VAL A 107 -1.38 3.68 4.06
C VAL A 107 -1.83 2.35 3.44
N SER A 108 -3.13 2.13 3.36
CA SER A 108 -3.68 0.88 2.82
C SER A 108 -3.42 0.71 1.31
N CYS A 109 -3.47 -0.52 0.84
CA CYS A 109 -3.18 -0.85 -0.57
C CYS A 109 -4.10 -0.12 -1.57
N ASN A 110 -5.39 0.04 -1.28
CA ASN A 110 -6.31 0.80 -2.12
C ASN A 110 -6.04 2.31 -2.04
N THR A 111 -5.62 2.82 -0.89
CA THR A 111 -5.21 4.21 -0.73
C THR A 111 -3.98 4.54 -1.57
N HIS A 112 -2.98 3.65 -1.60
CA HIS A 112 -1.82 3.79 -2.50
C HIS A 112 -2.25 3.89 -3.97
N ASN A 113 -3.10 2.95 -4.41
CA ASN A 113 -3.59 2.92 -5.77
C ASN A 113 -4.33 4.20 -6.15
N MET A 114 -5.30 4.59 -5.32
CA MET A 114 -6.09 5.82 -5.49
C MET A 114 -5.20 7.07 -5.54
N ALA A 115 -4.29 7.21 -4.60
CA ALA A 115 -3.40 8.37 -4.53
C ALA A 115 -2.43 8.42 -5.73
N CYS A 116 -1.92 7.27 -6.18
CA CYS A 116 -1.04 7.20 -7.34
C CYS A 116 -1.76 7.66 -8.62
N ILE A 117 -2.97 7.17 -8.88
CA ILE A 117 -3.78 7.59 -10.03
C ILE A 117 -4.11 9.08 -9.95
N THR A 118 -4.54 9.58 -8.78
CA THR A 118 -4.83 11.00 -8.59
C THR A 118 -3.62 11.86 -8.90
N LYS A 119 -2.48 11.57 -8.29
CA LYS A 119 -1.24 12.33 -8.49
C LYS A 119 -0.81 12.32 -9.94
N THR A 120 -0.76 11.13 -10.57
CA THR A 120 -0.24 10.96 -11.93
C THR A 120 -1.09 11.67 -12.97
N LEU A 121 -2.42 11.58 -12.86
CA LEU A 121 -3.31 12.05 -13.93
C LEU A 121 -3.85 13.45 -13.71
N ALA A 122 -3.97 13.90 -12.45
CA ALA A 122 -4.64 15.15 -12.14
C ALA A 122 -3.76 16.21 -11.46
N LEU A 123 -2.65 15.83 -10.79
CA LEU A 123 -1.89 16.79 -9.97
C LEU A 123 -0.48 17.08 -10.48
N ASP A 124 0.02 16.32 -11.44
CA ASP A 124 1.45 16.25 -11.79
C ASP A 124 2.14 17.62 -11.93
N ASN A 125 1.54 18.57 -12.63
CA ASN A 125 2.09 19.91 -12.82
C ASN A 125 1.28 21.03 -12.14
N ASN A 126 0.11 20.73 -11.60
CA ASN A 126 -0.79 21.73 -11.03
C ASN A 126 -1.68 21.09 -9.97
N PRO A 127 -1.38 21.30 -8.66
CA PRO A 127 -2.18 20.75 -7.56
C PRO A 127 -3.66 21.11 -7.60
N ASP A 128 -3.99 22.31 -8.16
CA ASP A 128 -5.36 22.81 -8.25
C ASP A 128 -6.13 22.27 -9.47
N ASN A 129 -5.51 21.41 -10.27
CA ASN A 129 -6.12 20.88 -11.48
C ASN A 129 -7.26 19.89 -11.21
N LEU A 130 -7.22 19.15 -10.11
CA LEU A 130 -8.30 18.23 -9.73
C LEU A 130 -9.53 18.98 -9.23
N LEU A 131 -10.66 18.81 -9.90
CA LEU A 131 -11.97 19.32 -9.44
C LEU A 131 -12.66 18.29 -8.54
N GLU A 132 -12.61 17.02 -8.91
CA GLU A 132 -13.24 15.93 -8.17
C GLU A 132 -12.63 14.58 -8.57
N GLY A 133 -12.38 13.72 -7.58
CA GLY A 133 -11.97 12.33 -7.79
C GLY A 133 -12.97 11.36 -7.19
N LYS A 134 -13.57 10.49 -8.03
CA LYS A 134 -14.51 9.45 -7.60
C LYS A 134 -13.95 8.06 -7.85
N TYR A 135 -14.18 7.16 -6.88
CA TYR A 135 -13.62 5.81 -6.93
C TYR A 135 -14.61 4.76 -6.45
N VAL A 136 -14.57 3.60 -7.10
CA VAL A 136 -15.25 2.40 -6.61
C VAL A 136 -14.22 1.30 -6.37
N CYS A 137 -14.03 0.95 -5.10
CA CYS A 137 -13.13 -0.13 -4.68
C CYS A 137 -13.89 -1.46 -4.68
N VAL A 138 -13.65 -2.28 -5.70
CA VAL A 138 -14.15 -3.66 -5.75
C VAL A 138 -13.11 -4.54 -5.06
N ARG A 139 -13.39 -4.88 -3.80
CA ARG A 139 -12.46 -5.60 -2.93
C ARG A 139 -12.61 -7.11 -3.09
N ARG A 140 -11.50 -7.82 -3.09
CA ARG A 140 -11.53 -9.28 -2.91
C ARG A 140 -12.18 -9.67 -1.58
N ALA A 141 -12.66 -10.90 -1.48
CA ALA A 141 -13.39 -11.39 -0.30
C ALA A 141 -12.56 -11.29 0.97
N ASN A 142 -11.36 -11.84 0.96
CA ASN A 142 -10.44 -11.89 2.10
C ASN A 142 -9.00 -11.66 1.67
N ASP A 143 -8.13 -11.42 2.63
CA ASP A 143 -6.68 -11.49 2.40
C ASP A 143 -6.26 -12.94 2.17
N LEU A 144 -5.19 -13.16 1.40
CA LEU A 144 -4.76 -14.50 0.98
C LEU A 144 -4.47 -15.45 2.16
N SER A 145 -4.11 -14.90 3.31
CA SER A 145 -3.83 -15.64 4.55
C SER A 145 -5.06 -15.88 5.44
N GLN A 146 -6.19 -15.25 5.16
CA GLN A 146 -7.40 -15.37 5.98
C GLN A 146 -8.20 -16.61 5.59
N LYS A 147 -8.63 -17.38 6.60
CA LYS A 147 -9.46 -18.58 6.43
C LYS A 147 -10.95 -18.32 6.56
N ASP A 148 -11.31 -17.24 7.25
CA ASP A 148 -12.68 -16.91 7.61
C ASP A 148 -13.26 -15.85 6.68
N GLY A 149 -14.57 -15.80 6.58
CA GLY A 149 -15.29 -14.77 5.83
C GLY A 149 -15.72 -15.18 4.43
N PHE A 150 -16.37 -16.35 4.31
CA PHE A 150 -17.06 -16.72 3.08
C PHE A 150 -18.07 -15.65 2.66
N ILE A 151 -17.95 -15.16 1.43
CA ILE A 151 -18.84 -14.19 0.82
C ILE A 151 -19.57 -14.87 -0.33
N PRO A 152 -20.86 -15.20 -0.17
CA PRO A 152 -21.62 -15.95 -1.19
C PRO A 152 -21.94 -15.11 -2.43
N SER A 153 -21.99 -13.77 -2.28
CA SER A 153 -22.35 -12.83 -3.35
C SER A 153 -21.70 -11.45 -3.10
N PRO A 154 -21.69 -10.54 -4.07
CA PRO A 154 -21.24 -9.18 -3.86
C PRO A 154 -21.93 -8.49 -2.69
N GLN A 155 -21.13 -7.85 -1.82
CA GLN A 155 -21.58 -7.14 -0.64
C GLN A 155 -21.16 -5.67 -0.74
N VAL A 156 -22.11 -4.75 -0.72
CA VAL A 156 -21.85 -3.31 -0.71
C VAL A 156 -21.40 -2.83 0.67
N GLY A 157 -20.45 -1.89 0.67
CA GLY A 157 -20.02 -1.21 1.88
C GLY A 157 -20.93 -0.05 2.25
N THR A 158 -20.78 0.44 3.47
CA THR A 158 -21.49 1.62 3.99
C THR A 158 -20.62 2.87 3.84
N HIS A 159 -21.25 4.04 3.70
CA HIS A 159 -20.59 5.34 3.70
C HIS A 159 -20.56 5.91 5.11
N ASN A 160 -19.47 5.68 5.84
CA ASN A 160 -19.31 6.12 7.23
C ASN A 160 -18.49 7.42 7.37
N TYR A 161 -18.04 8.00 6.24
CA TYR A 161 -17.26 9.23 6.18
C TYR A 161 -18.05 10.25 5.36
N GLU A 162 -18.62 11.25 6.02
CA GLU A 162 -19.57 12.21 5.44
C GLU A 162 -19.09 12.80 4.11
N ASN A 163 -17.85 13.33 4.07
CA ASN A 163 -17.31 13.99 2.89
C ASN A 163 -16.62 13.03 1.90
N TYR A 164 -16.20 11.84 2.36
CA TYR A 164 -15.33 10.94 1.60
C TYR A 164 -15.99 9.60 1.22
N GLY A 165 -17.18 9.32 1.77
CA GLY A 165 -17.89 8.06 1.59
C GLY A 165 -17.24 6.90 2.35
N SER A 166 -16.03 6.49 1.99
CA SER A 166 -15.30 5.43 2.69
C SER A 166 -13.94 5.89 3.21
N HIS A 167 -13.35 5.12 4.12
CA HIS A 167 -12.02 5.39 4.67
C HIS A 167 -10.91 5.47 3.61
N HIS A 168 -11.08 4.86 2.44
CA HIS A 168 -10.06 4.90 1.39
C HIS A 168 -9.83 6.31 0.85
N ALA A 169 -10.92 7.06 0.55
CA ALA A 169 -10.78 8.45 0.13
C ALA A 169 -10.36 9.36 1.29
N ALA A 170 -10.86 9.13 2.50
CA ALA A 170 -10.44 9.87 3.69
C ALA A 170 -8.92 9.71 3.95
N ASP A 171 -8.40 8.48 3.86
CA ASP A 171 -6.97 8.20 4.01
C ASP A 171 -6.14 8.82 2.86
N ALA A 172 -6.64 8.80 1.62
CA ALA A 172 -5.98 9.45 0.49
C ALA A 172 -5.96 10.98 0.64
N ALA A 173 -7.07 11.61 1.05
CA ALA A 173 -7.10 13.03 1.35
C ALA A 173 -6.12 13.39 2.50
N GLY A 174 -6.11 12.58 3.58
CA GLY A 174 -5.14 12.73 4.67
C GLY A 174 -3.69 12.56 4.23
N LEU A 175 -3.42 11.69 3.25
CA LEU A 175 -2.09 11.56 2.66
C LEU A 175 -1.68 12.83 1.89
N PHE A 176 -2.56 13.38 1.06
CA PHE A 176 -2.30 14.63 0.33
C PHE A 176 -2.25 15.85 1.23
N SER A 177 -2.95 15.85 2.37
CA SER A 177 -2.87 16.94 3.34
C SER A 177 -1.47 17.08 3.95
N THR A 178 -0.65 16.02 3.97
CA THR A 178 0.76 16.12 4.37
C THR A 178 1.60 16.98 3.41
N LEU A 179 1.10 17.19 2.19
CA LEU A 179 1.67 18.07 1.17
C LEU A 179 0.99 19.46 1.13
N GLY A 180 0.09 19.75 2.08
CA GLY A 180 -0.70 20.97 2.09
C GLY A 180 -1.83 21.03 1.06
N MET A 181 -2.22 19.88 0.49
CA MET A 181 -3.29 19.79 -0.53
C MET A 181 -4.60 19.32 0.11
N ASP A 182 -5.68 20.08 -0.12
CA ASP A 182 -7.05 19.68 0.23
C ASP A 182 -7.78 19.24 -1.04
N LEU A 183 -8.01 17.95 -1.20
CA LEU A 183 -8.54 17.34 -2.41
C LEU A 183 -9.96 16.82 -2.22
N ASN A 184 -10.82 17.13 -3.17
CA ASN A 184 -12.19 16.61 -3.25
C ASN A 184 -12.19 15.17 -3.77
N LEU A 185 -12.10 14.21 -2.86
CA LEU A 185 -12.06 12.78 -3.14
C LEU A 185 -13.26 12.07 -2.54
N PHE A 186 -13.87 11.15 -3.28
CA PHE A 186 -14.98 10.32 -2.79
C PHE A 186 -14.79 8.87 -3.20
N SER A 187 -15.08 7.93 -2.32
CA SER A 187 -14.99 6.51 -2.64
C SER A 187 -16.16 5.70 -2.09
N SER A 188 -16.60 4.74 -2.89
CA SER A 188 -17.47 3.65 -2.47
C SER A 188 -16.67 2.35 -2.48
N ALA A 189 -17.11 1.36 -1.72
CA ALA A 189 -16.46 0.07 -1.68
C ALA A 189 -17.50 -1.06 -1.70
N MET A 190 -17.13 -2.17 -2.32
CA MET A 190 -17.86 -3.42 -2.24
C MET A 190 -16.88 -4.61 -2.11
N LYS A 191 -17.32 -5.69 -1.52
CA LYS A 191 -16.60 -6.97 -1.53
C LYS A 191 -17.24 -7.91 -2.54
N ILE A 192 -16.43 -8.71 -3.20
CA ILE A 192 -16.88 -9.77 -4.12
C ILE A 192 -16.29 -11.11 -3.68
N ASN A 193 -16.83 -12.20 -4.21
CA ASN A 193 -16.40 -13.57 -3.89
C ASN A 193 -15.12 -14.03 -4.62
N SER A 194 -14.36 -13.11 -5.20
CA SER A 194 -13.04 -13.37 -5.78
C SER A 194 -11.92 -13.18 -4.76
N GLN A 195 -10.81 -13.90 -4.93
CA GLN A 195 -9.66 -13.89 -4.02
C GLN A 195 -8.38 -13.26 -4.60
N TYR A 196 -8.42 -12.83 -5.86
CA TYR A 196 -7.24 -12.25 -6.50
C TYR A 196 -7.04 -10.77 -6.11
N MET A 197 -6.72 -9.89 -7.06
CA MET A 197 -6.45 -8.48 -6.77
C MET A 197 -7.74 -7.69 -6.54
N HIS A 198 -7.66 -6.59 -5.79
CA HIS A 198 -8.72 -5.59 -5.79
C HIS A 198 -8.77 -4.90 -7.15
N VAL A 199 -9.96 -4.51 -7.57
CA VAL A 199 -10.17 -3.66 -8.75
C VAL A 199 -10.62 -2.29 -8.27
N LEU A 200 -10.03 -1.25 -8.81
CA LEU A 200 -10.43 0.14 -8.58
C LEU A 200 -10.93 0.73 -9.90
N TRP A 201 -12.19 1.13 -9.94
CA TRP A 201 -12.65 2.06 -10.96
C TRP A 201 -12.41 3.49 -10.47
N PHE A 202 -11.95 4.35 -11.37
CA PHE A 202 -11.74 5.77 -11.06
C PHE A 202 -12.40 6.66 -12.09
N ASN A 203 -12.82 7.85 -11.66
CA ASN A 203 -13.25 8.96 -12.47
C ASN A 203 -12.67 10.25 -11.89
N LEU A 204 -11.84 10.93 -12.67
CA LEU A 204 -11.21 12.19 -12.29
C LEU A 204 -11.73 13.29 -13.18
N ARG A 205 -12.23 14.36 -12.58
CA ARG A 205 -12.61 15.57 -13.28
C ARG A 205 -11.55 16.64 -13.05
N VAL A 206 -10.99 17.15 -14.15
CA VAL A 206 -9.86 18.08 -14.14
C VAL A 206 -10.22 19.40 -14.82
N LYS A 207 -9.50 20.48 -14.43
CA LYS A 207 -9.68 21.83 -15.00
C LYS A 207 -9.07 21.93 -16.38
N GLU A 208 -7.86 21.41 -16.55
CA GLU A 208 -7.11 21.49 -17.80
C GLU A 208 -7.58 20.37 -18.75
N PRO A 209 -7.75 20.66 -20.05
CA PRO A 209 -8.11 19.65 -21.02
C PRO A 209 -6.97 18.63 -21.19
N ILE A 210 -7.35 17.38 -21.37
CA ILE A 210 -6.40 16.27 -21.50
C ILE A 210 -6.88 15.29 -22.57
N SER A 211 -5.97 14.81 -23.40
CA SER A 211 -6.25 13.76 -24.38
C SER A 211 -5.94 12.36 -23.84
N LEU A 212 -6.45 11.33 -24.52
CA LEU A 212 -6.13 9.94 -24.18
C LEU A 212 -4.63 9.64 -24.34
N ASN A 213 -3.97 10.26 -25.29
CA ASN A 213 -2.54 10.09 -25.51
C ASN A 213 -1.74 10.70 -24.33
N ASP A 214 -2.12 11.89 -23.84
CA ASP A 214 -1.48 12.52 -22.69
C ASP A 214 -1.64 11.65 -21.44
N VAL A 215 -2.82 11.06 -21.24
CA VAL A 215 -3.07 10.12 -20.12
C VAL A 215 -2.13 8.91 -20.21
N LYS A 216 -2.02 8.29 -21.40
CA LYS A 216 -1.11 7.15 -21.61
C LYS A 216 0.34 7.55 -21.37
N GLU A 217 0.77 8.69 -21.89
CA GLU A 217 2.13 9.20 -21.70
C GLU A 217 2.44 9.44 -20.21
N LYS A 218 1.55 10.10 -19.47
CA LYS A 218 1.70 10.32 -18.02
C LYS A 218 1.84 8.99 -17.26
N LEU A 219 1.03 7.98 -17.58
CA LEU A 219 1.09 6.67 -16.94
C LEU A 219 2.40 5.95 -17.25
N HIS A 220 2.85 5.95 -18.51
CA HIS A 220 4.12 5.31 -18.90
C HIS A 220 5.36 6.00 -18.32
N ASN A 221 5.31 7.32 -18.14
CA ASN A 221 6.41 8.09 -17.58
C ASN A 221 6.51 7.98 -16.05
N ASN A 222 5.45 7.53 -15.38
CA ASN A 222 5.49 7.35 -13.93
C ASN A 222 6.05 5.96 -13.54
N LYS A 223 7.28 5.93 -13.03
CA LYS A 223 7.95 4.70 -12.56
C LYS A 223 7.21 3.91 -11.47
N HIS A 224 6.21 4.49 -10.82
CA HIS A 224 5.41 3.84 -9.77
C HIS A 224 4.12 3.23 -10.31
N VAL A 225 3.87 3.36 -11.62
CA VAL A 225 2.70 2.81 -12.31
C VAL A 225 3.12 1.65 -13.18
N ALA A 226 2.45 0.52 -13.08
CA ALA A 226 2.49 -0.53 -14.08
C ALA A 226 1.28 -0.39 -15.02
N VAL A 227 1.48 -0.69 -16.30
CA VAL A 227 0.41 -0.66 -17.31
C VAL A 227 0.26 -2.05 -17.90
N THR A 228 -0.97 -2.50 -18.14
CA THR A 228 -1.26 -3.82 -18.71
C THR A 228 -2.40 -3.76 -19.72
N THR A 229 -2.35 -4.65 -20.71
CA THR A 229 -3.47 -4.95 -21.61
C THR A 229 -4.30 -6.15 -21.12
N LYS A 230 -3.88 -6.83 -20.02
CA LYS A 230 -4.63 -7.93 -19.43
C LYS A 230 -5.81 -7.37 -18.62
N ASP A 231 -6.96 -7.96 -18.77
CA ASP A 231 -8.22 -7.57 -18.13
C ASP A 231 -8.62 -8.45 -16.95
N LEU A 232 -7.94 -9.59 -16.77
CA LEU A 232 -8.21 -10.52 -15.67
C LEU A 232 -7.23 -10.33 -14.51
N THR A 233 -7.76 -10.09 -13.31
CA THR A 233 -6.97 -9.96 -12.08
C THR A 233 -6.12 -11.20 -11.79
N SER A 234 -6.62 -12.40 -12.11
CA SER A 234 -5.90 -13.68 -11.94
C SER A 234 -4.65 -13.77 -12.81
N THR A 235 -4.72 -13.30 -14.05
CA THR A 235 -3.57 -13.27 -14.97
C THR A 235 -2.48 -12.32 -14.47
N VAL A 236 -2.86 -11.12 -14.07
CA VAL A 236 -1.93 -10.11 -13.52
C VAL A 236 -1.33 -10.58 -12.19
N PHE A 237 -2.14 -11.20 -11.32
CA PHE A 237 -1.68 -11.79 -10.07
C PHE A 237 -0.65 -12.90 -10.31
N SER A 238 -0.92 -13.82 -11.25
CA SER A 238 -0.01 -14.91 -11.60
C SER A 238 1.31 -14.37 -12.16
N PHE A 239 1.28 -13.36 -13.01
CA PHE A 239 2.48 -12.69 -13.49
C PHE A 239 3.31 -12.12 -12.32
N GLY A 240 2.68 -11.41 -11.39
CA GLY A 240 3.37 -10.89 -10.21
C GLY A 240 3.99 -11.99 -9.34
N ARG A 241 3.30 -13.11 -9.16
CA ARG A 241 3.81 -14.27 -8.42
C ARG A 241 5.03 -14.89 -9.11
N ASP A 242 5.00 -15.04 -10.43
CA ASP A 242 6.00 -15.80 -11.18
C ASP A 242 7.20 -14.96 -11.60
N HIS A 243 7.00 -13.66 -11.86
CA HIS A 243 8.01 -12.76 -12.43
C HIS A 243 8.30 -11.52 -11.57
N GLY A 244 7.47 -11.24 -10.57
CA GLY A 244 7.62 -10.08 -9.71
C GLY A 244 8.68 -10.26 -8.61
N HIS A 245 9.10 -9.15 -8.03
CA HIS A 245 10.05 -9.15 -6.92
C HIS A 245 9.39 -9.70 -5.66
N TYR A 246 10.02 -10.68 -5.04
CA TYR A 246 9.45 -11.42 -3.91
C TYR A 246 8.04 -12.00 -4.20
N GLY A 247 7.77 -12.34 -5.46
CA GLY A 247 6.45 -12.80 -5.91
C GLY A 247 5.38 -11.69 -5.89
N ARG A 248 5.75 -10.43 -6.05
CA ARG A 248 4.86 -9.26 -6.01
C ARG A 248 5.19 -8.24 -7.11
N ILE A 249 4.18 -7.51 -7.53
CA ILE A 249 4.33 -6.32 -8.38
C ILE A 249 4.59 -5.13 -7.45
N MET A 250 5.81 -4.60 -7.48
CA MET A 250 6.28 -3.54 -6.58
C MET A 250 5.96 -2.13 -7.12
N ASN A 251 4.73 -1.94 -7.63
CA ASN A 251 4.22 -0.66 -8.12
C ASN A 251 3.05 -0.19 -7.24
N GLN A 252 2.67 1.06 -7.32
CA GLN A 252 1.53 1.60 -6.55
C GLN A 252 0.19 1.19 -7.15
N THR A 253 0.14 1.06 -8.47
CA THR A 253 -1.06 0.68 -9.23
C THR A 253 -0.70 -0.12 -10.48
N VAL A 254 -1.65 -0.88 -11.01
CA VAL A 254 -1.58 -1.56 -12.31
C VAL A 254 -2.76 -1.10 -13.15
N VAL A 255 -2.53 -0.22 -14.11
CA VAL A 255 -3.60 0.35 -14.94
C VAL A 255 -3.93 -0.56 -16.11
N VAL A 256 -5.21 -0.81 -16.34
CA VAL A 256 -5.72 -1.55 -17.52
C VAL A 256 -5.88 -0.57 -18.66
N GLU A 257 -4.92 -0.51 -19.57
CA GLU A 257 -4.82 0.54 -20.59
C GLU A 257 -6.07 0.62 -21.50
N GLN A 258 -6.61 -0.52 -21.91
CA GLN A 258 -7.78 -0.57 -22.78
C GLN A 258 -9.08 -0.10 -22.11
N SER A 259 -9.07 0.08 -20.78
CA SER A 259 -10.22 0.62 -20.03
C SER A 259 -10.23 2.15 -19.92
N LEU A 260 -9.15 2.81 -20.37
CA LEU A 260 -9.02 4.26 -20.26
C LEU A 260 -9.98 4.97 -21.23
N HIS A 261 -10.68 5.96 -20.73
CA HIS A 261 -11.62 6.76 -21.49
C HIS A 261 -11.58 8.22 -21.06
N ILE A 262 -11.65 9.11 -22.05
CA ILE A 262 -11.74 10.56 -21.84
C ILE A 262 -13.11 11.03 -22.32
N ARG A 263 -13.82 11.76 -21.45
CA ARG A 263 -15.08 12.42 -21.78
C ARG A 263 -14.93 13.92 -21.68
N ASN A 264 -15.37 14.62 -22.75
CA ASN A 264 -15.36 16.09 -22.81
C ASN A 264 -14.00 16.73 -22.46
N GLU A 265 -12.89 16.06 -22.80
CA GLU A 265 -11.51 16.52 -22.56
C GLU A 265 -11.15 16.80 -21.08
N HIS A 266 -12.08 16.68 -20.16
CA HIS A 266 -11.92 17.04 -18.75
C HIS A 266 -12.24 15.90 -17.76
N GLU A 267 -12.66 14.76 -18.24
CA GLU A 267 -13.10 13.66 -17.41
C GLU A 267 -12.38 12.37 -17.80
N ILE A 268 -11.53 11.89 -16.92
CA ILE A 268 -10.67 10.71 -17.11
C ILE A 268 -11.27 9.55 -16.34
N SER A 269 -11.54 8.44 -16.98
CA SER A 269 -12.02 7.24 -16.30
C SER A 269 -11.29 5.99 -16.77
N GLY A 270 -11.28 4.97 -15.91
CA GLY A 270 -10.64 3.70 -16.21
C GLY A 270 -10.69 2.74 -15.05
N PHE A 271 -10.09 1.57 -15.27
CA PHE A 271 -9.89 0.56 -14.24
C PHE A 271 -8.41 0.34 -13.98
N CYS A 272 -8.09 0.08 -12.72
CA CYS A 272 -6.78 -0.39 -12.34
C CYS A 272 -6.88 -1.49 -11.28
N PHE A 273 -5.86 -2.32 -11.20
CA PHE A 273 -5.73 -3.36 -10.19
C PHE A 273 -4.79 -2.88 -9.08
N THR A 274 -5.13 -3.20 -7.85
CA THR A 274 -4.27 -2.90 -6.72
C THR A 274 -3.24 -4.01 -6.57
N PRO A 275 -1.93 -3.71 -6.73
CA PRO A 275 -0.86 -4.70 -6.55
C PRO A 275 -0.68 -4.95 -5.05
N GLN A 276 -1.68 -5.60 -4.46
CA GLN A 276 -1.77 -5.82 -3.02
C GLN A 276 -0.55 -6.54 -2.48
N ASP A 277 -0.13 -6.16 -1.30
CA ASP A 277 1.13 -6.46 -0.65
C ASP A 277 2.35 -5.79 -1.34
N GLY A 278 2.39 -5.71 -2.67
CA GLY A 278 3.50 -5.12 -3.41
C GLY A 278 3.66 -3.62 -3.12
N ASN A 279 2.58 -2.84 -3.21
CA ASN A 279 2.65 -1.40 -2.94
C ASN A 279 2.95 -1.08 -1.47
N SER A 280 2.36 -1.84 -0.53
CA SER A 280 2.62 -1.64 0.90
C SER A 280 4.05 -2.05 1.28
N ILE A 281 4.55 -3.19 0.76
CA ILE A 281 5.94 -3.63 0.97
C ILE A 281 6.90 -2.58 0.40
N PHE A 282 6.64 -2.08 -0.80
CA PHE A 282 7.48 -1.06 -1.44
C PHE A 282 7.57 0.22 -0.61
N SER A 283 6.44 0.73 -0.12
CA SER A 283 6.41 1.90 0.75
C SER A 283 7.05 1.63 2.11
N SER A 284 6.90 0.43 2.67
CA SER A 284 7.51 0.07 3.96
C SER A 284 9.04 0.00 3.86
N ILE A 285 9.57 -0.60 2.79
CA ILE A 285 11.02 -0.62 2.53
C ILE A 285 11.52 0.82 2.38
N ALA A 286 10.84 1.64 1.59
CA ALA A 286 11.25 3.04 1.37
C ALA A 286 11.26 3.84 2.68
N ALA A 287 10.22 3.71 3.52
CA ALA A 287 10.15 4.39 4.80
C ALA A 287 11.24 3.90 5.78
N ALA A 288 11.47 2.59 5.83
CA ALA A 288 12.53 2.02 6.69
C ALA A 288 13.94 2.47 6.25
N GLU A 289 14.22 2.44 4.94
CA GLU A 289 15.48 2.95 4.40
C GLU A 289 15.65 4.45 4.65
N TRP A 290 14.57 5.23 4.53
CA TRP A 290 14.60 6.65 4.85
C TRP A 290 14.91 6.90 6.35
N MET A 291 14.30 6.16 7.27
CA MET A 291 14.60 6.27 8.70
C MET A 291 16.05 5.92 9.02
N LEU A 292 16.63 4.96 8.29
CA LEU A 292 18.03 4.56 8.48
C LEU A 292 19.01 5.54 7.82
N TYR A 293 18.66 6.04 6.63
CA TYR A 293 19.57 6.80 5.75
C TYR A 293 18.85 7.98 5.09
N PRO A 294 18.38 9.00 5.83
CA PRO A 294 17.48 10.03 5.32
C PRO A 294 18.03 10.83 4.12
N HIS A 295 19.36 10.95 4.01
CA HIS A 295 20.02 11.69 2.94
C HIS A 295 20.44 10.84 1.72
N SER A 296 20.33 9.52 1.78
CA SER A 296 20.78 8.60 0.72
C SER A 296 19.88 7.40 0.50
N TYR A 297 18.67 7.41 1.06
CA TYR A 297 17.75 6.27 0.96
C TYR A 297 17.30 6.01 -0.48
N GLU A 298 17.24 7.03 -1.33
CA GLU A 298 16.89 6.88 -2.74
C GLU A 298 17.84 5.93 -3.47
N ASP A 299 19.14 6.02 -3.18
CA ASP A 299 20.16 5.18 -3.80
C ASP A 299 20.10 3.72 -3.30
N LYS A 300 19.45 3.49 -2.17
CA LYS A 300 19.34 2.19 -1.53
C LYS A 300 18.06 1.44 -1.94
N ILE A 301 17.05 2.18 -2.41
CA ILE A 301 15.82 1.58 -2.90
C ILE A 301 16.08 1.09 -4.33
N PRO A 302 15.96 -0.21 -4.60
CA PRO A 302 16.21 -0.75 -5.93
C PRO A 302 15.26 -0.15 -6.96
N VAL A 303 15.76 0.75 -7.82
CA VAL A 303 15.00 1.41 -8.90
C VAL A 303 14.45 0.39 -9.90
N SER A 304 15.13 -0.74 -10.06
CA SER A 304 14.73 -1.84 -10.95
C SER A 304 13.36 -2.47 -10.61
N TYR A 305 12.82 -2.23 -9.41
CA TYR A 305 11.51 -2.74 -9.04
C TYR A 305 10.33 -1.94 -9.63
N THR A 306 10.60 -0.76 -10.18
CA THR A 306 9.56 0.20 -10.56
C THR A 306 9.18 0.15 -12.04
N HIS A 307 9.94 -0.54 -12.89
CA HIS A 307 9.69 -0.63 -14.32
C HIS A 307 9.20 -2.02 -14.77
N LEU A 308 8.25 -2.60 -14.03
CA LEU A 308 7.57 -3.80 -14.53
C LEU A 308 6.54 -3.39 -15.58
N THR A 309 6.96 -3.38 -16.84
CA THR A 309 6.02 -3.46 -17.95
C THR A 309 5.45 -4.87 -17.95
N LEU A 310 4.19 -5.02 -17.62
CA LEU A 310 3.54 -6.31 -17.71
C LEU A 310 3.42 -6.73 -19.17
N PRO A 311 3.66 -8.02 -19.52
CA PRO A 311 3.67 -8.46 -20.90
C PRO A 311 2.39 -8.06 -21.64
N THR A 312 2.56 -7.52 -22.83
CA THR A 312 1.47 -7.30 -23.77
C THR A 312 1.04 -8.62 -24.41
N ASN A 313 -0.15 -8.68 -25.01
CA ASN A 313 -0.64 -9.91 -25.67
C ASN A 313 0.23 -10.41 -26.83
N ARG A 314 1.31 -9.70 -27.20
CA ARG A 314 2.22 -10.07 -28.28
C ARG A 314 3.40 -10.92 -27.82
N GLU A 315 3.55 -11.15 -26.52
CA GLU A 315 4.72 -11.86 -25.94
C GLU A 315 4.36 -13.23 -25.33
N VAL A 316 3.20 -13.78 -25.64
CA VAL A 316 2.79 -15.14 -25.24
C VAL A 316 2.50 -15.96 -26.47
#